data_a24b2e76bf55ef2041d9a23b6fab3f11
#
_entry.id   a24b2e76bf55ef2041d9a23b6fab3f11
#
_cell.length_a   1.000
_cell.length_b   1.000
_cell.length_c   1.000
_cell.angle_alpha   90.00
_cell.angle_beta   90.00
_cell.angle_gamma   90.00
#
_symmetry.space_group_name_H-M   'P 1'
#
loop_
_entity.id
_entity.type
_entity.pdbx_description
1 polymer ?
#
loop_
_entity_poly.entity_id
_entity_poly.type
_entity_poly.pdbx_seq_one_letter_code
_entity_poly.pdbx_strand_id
1 'polypeptide(L)'
;MSSGAIVGLVLFCAVGGGLIGVFFYLKGKLRDFSKAAFGTESFIEGYKRQADVLAEQPKSVCGMTRLMEPQIMRDFPDFSWAQFKAKAENLLTSALYAISEGNLSRLAADTSESVKDEIRTRIEENNFSQIKERYENIRIHQTEISNYRHEPGKCIITIQSAVGYLFYKEQNGKVIEGSKERKKQTKYNIELIYVQDADMFEFDNAYGTTCPHCGAPIKGIGKNFVCEYCGLGVTPINIKVWSLHKFYEVDYNHV
;
A
#
# COMPACT_ATOMS: atom_id res chain seq x y z
N MET A 1 63.91 -27.79 9.23
CA MET A 1 62.65 -27.21 9.76
C MET A 1 62.74 -27.32 11.25
N SER A 2 62.59 -26.23 11.98
CA SER A 2 62.65 -26.23 13.46
C SER A 2 61.44 -27.00 14.02
N SER A 3 61.66 -27.72 15.14
CA SER A 3 60.61 -28.51 15.82
C SER A 3 59.34 -27.71 16.10
N GLY A 4 59.46 -26.40 16.33
CA GLY A 4 58.33 -25.49 16.52
C GLY A 4 57.46 -25.24 15.28
N ALA A 5 58.04 -25.30 14.07
CA ALA A 5 57.30 -25.14 12.83
C ALA A 5 56.39 -26.34 12.55
N ILE A 6 56.83 -27.52 12.91
CA ILE A 6 56.06 -28.78 12.76
C ILE A 6 54.90 -28.81 13.74
N VAL A 7 55.09 -28.41 14.98
CA VAL A 7 54.05 -28.33 16.01
C VAL A 7 52.98 -27.26 15.63
N GLY A 8 53.39 -26.11 15.11
CA GLY A 8 52.47 -25.08 14.62
C GLY A 8 51.60 -25.56 13.43
N LEU A 9 52.20 -26.30 12.50
CA LEU A 9 51.47 -26.84 11.35
C LEU A 9 50.44 -27.90 11.78
N VAL A 10 50.79 -28.77 12.71
CA VAL A 10 49.88 -29.81 13.25
C VAL A 10 48.72 -29.19 13.98
N LEU A 11 48.95 -28.18 14.80
CA LEU A 11 47.88 -27.43 15.50
C LEU A 11 46.98 -26.70 14.53
N PHE A 12 47.50 -26.07 13.49
CA PHE A 12 46.70 -25.40 12.46
C PHE A 12 45.82 -26.40 11.67
N CYS A 13 46.35 -27.56 11.32
CA CYS A 13 45.57 -28.62 10.65
C CYS A 13 44.49 -29.21 11.58
N ALA A 14 44.78 -29.38 12.88
CA ALA A 14 43.79 -29.88 13.85
C ALA A 14 42.65 -28.90 14.09
N VAL A 15 42.94 -27.60 14.24
CA VAL A 15 41.94 -26.56 14.40
C VAL A 15 41.13 -26.39 13.10
N GLY A 16 41.80 -26.37 11.94
CA GLY A 16 41.13 -26.29 10.62
C GLY A 16 40.22 -27.48 10.38
N GLY A 17 40.71 -28.70 10.65
CA GLY A 17 39.90 -29.92 10.54
C GLY A 17 38.69 -29.95 11.48
N GLY A 18 38.88 -29.46 12.72
CA GLY A 18 37.81 -29.31 13.71
C GLY A 18 36.71 -28.34 13.25
N LEU A 19 37.10 -27.17 12.73
CA LEU A 19 36.14 -26.17 12.20
C LEU A 19 35.36 -26.70 10.99
N ILE A 20 36.05 -27.41 10.09
CA ILE A 20 35.41 -28.06 8.93
C ILE A 20 34.40 -29.13 9.40
N GLY A 21 34.77 -29.97 10.36
CA GLY A 21 33.88 -30.98 10.94
C GLY A 21 32.63 -30.37 11.59
N VAL A 22 32.80 -29.31 12.40
CA VAL A 22 31.68 -28.55 12.99
C VAL A 22 30.79 -27.94 11.90
N PHE A 23 31.38 -27.36 10.87
CA PHE A 23 30.64 -26.79 9.75
C PHE A 23 29.74 -27.83 9.04
N PHE A 24 30.29 -29.01 8.72
CA PHE A 24 29.51 -30.08 8.10
C PHE A 24 28.46 -30.67 9.03
N TYR A 25 28.74 -30.78 10.32
CA TYR A 25 27.75 -31.21 11.32
C TYR A 25 26.59 -30.22 11.43
N LEU A 26 26.89 -28.92 11.56
CA LEU A 26 25.87 -27.88 11.62
C LEU A 26 25.04 -27.81 10.32
N LYS A 27 25.71 -27.92 9.17
CA LYS A 27 25.05 -27.97 7.86
C LYS A 27 24.09 -29.16 7.73
N GLY A 28 24.52 -30.33 8.23
CA GLY A 28 23.66 -31.53 8.27
C GLY A 28 22.43 -31.29 9.15
N LYS A 29 22.63 -30.78 10.35
CA LYS A 29 21.54 -30.51 11.30
C LYS A 29 20.57 -29.42 10.81
N LEU A 30 21.07 -28.37 10.17
CA LEU A 30 20.25 -27.35 9.51
C LEU A 30 19.41 -27.93 8.36
N ARG A 31 20.00 -28.84 7.57
CA ARG A 31 19.30 -29.53 6.50
C ARG A 31 18.18 -30.42 7.02
N ASP A 32 18.44 -31.19 8.08
CA ASP A 32 17.43 -32.06 8.71
C ASP A 32 16.31 -31.24 9.33
N PHE A 33 16.64 -30.14 9.99
CA PHE A 33 15.65 -29.17 10.50
C PHE A 33 14.83 -28.54 9.37
N SER A 34 15.48 -28.14 8.27
CA SER A 34 14.80 -27.58 7.10
C SER A 34 13.84 -28.57 6.46
N LYS A 35 14.22 -29.86 6.36
CA LYS A 35 13.34 -30.93 5.88
C LYS A 35 12.14 -31.14 6.79
N ALA A 36 12.34 -31.13 8.11
CA ALA A 36 11.27 -31.31 9.09
C ALA A 36 10.30 -30.14 9.14
N ALA A 37 10.82 -28.89 9.04
CA ALA A 37 10.03 -27.66 9.17
C ALA A 37 9.38 -27.22 7.86
N PHE A 38 10.05 -27.39 6.72
CA PHE A 38 9.66 -26.81 5.43
C PHE A 38 9.55 -27.83 4.28
N GLY A 39 9.91 -29.10 4.54
CA GLY A 39 9.92 -30.14 3.52
C GLY A 39 10.99 -29.96 2.42
N THR A 40 11.95 -29.04 2.60
CA THR A 40 13.02 -28.71 1.64
C THR A 40 14.39 -28.89 2.27
N GLU A 41 15.42 -29.17 1.44
CA GLU A 41 16.80 -29.33 1.93
C GLU A 41 17.49 -27.99 2.29
N SER A 42 16.94 -26.87 1.79
CA SER A 42 17.45 -25.54 2.03
C SER A 42 16.50 -24.74 2.91
N PHE A 43 16.99 -24.29 4.06
CA PHE A 43 16.23 -23.42 4.98
C PHE A 43 15.77 -22.12 4.29
N ILE A 44 16.63 -21.54 3.43
CA ILE A 44 16.33 -20.29 2.71
C ILE A 44 15.21 -20.52 1.69
N GLU A 45 15.25 -21.64 0.96
CA GLU A 45 14.21 -21.99 -0.02
C GLU A 45 12.89 -22.34 0.68
N GLY A 46 12.95 -23.07 1.79
CA GLY A 46 11.78 -23.39 2.61
C GLY A 46 11.09 -22.14 3.15
N TYR A 47 11.87 -21.21 3.71
CA TYR A 47 11.36 -19.93 4.21
C TYR A 47 10.76 -19.08 3.07
N LYS A 48 11.45 -18.95 1.93
CA LYS A 48 10.93 -18.24 0.75
C LYS A 48 9.63 -18.85 0.25
N ARG A 49 9.57 -20.16 0.14
CA ARG A 49 8.36 -20.87 -0.30
C ARG A 49 7.19 -20.66 0.65
N GLN A 50 7.44 -20.69 1.95
CA GLN A 50 6.40 -20.40 2.95
C GLN A 50 5.95 -18.95 2.90
N ALA A 51 6.87 -17.99 2.76
CA ALA A 51 6.56 -16.58 2.57
C ALA A 51 5.76 -16.35 1.27
N ASP A 52 6.12 -17.01 0.18
CA ASP A 52 5.39 -16.95 -1.09
C ASP A 52 3.96 -17.51 -0.94
N VAL A 53 3.78 -18.66 -0.27
CA VAL A 53 2.45 -19.24 0.00
C VAL A 53 1.61 -18.30 0.86
N LEU A 54 2.20 -17.69 1.90
CA LEU A 54 1.51 -16.71 2.73
C LEU A 54 1.16 -15.45 1.95
N ALA A 55 2.02 -15.03 1.02
CA ALA A 55 1.77 -13.87 0.15
C ALA A 55 0.63 -14.11 -0.84
N GLU A 56 0.40 -15.36 -1.25
CA GLU A 56 -0.67 -15.76 -2.17
C GLU A 56 -2.02 -16.02 -1.48
N GLN A 57 -2.06 -16.06 -0.14
CA GLN A 57 -3.31 -16.24 0.59
C GLN A 57 -4.07 -14.93 0.76
N PRO A 58 -5.40 -14.90 0.54
CA PRO A 58 -6.22 -13.73 0.81
C PRO A 58 -6.04 -13.23 2.24
N LYS A 59 -5.91 -11.92 2.40
CA LYS A 59 -5.71 -11.29 3.71
C LYS A 59 -7.05 -11.07 4.41
N SER A 60 -7.05 -11.19 5.74
CA SER A 60 -8.21 -10.84 6.56
C SER A 60 -8.31 -9.33 6.75
N VAL A 61 -9.52 -8.79 6.69
CA VAL A 61 -9.81 -7.40 7.00
C VAL A 61 -10.28 -7.22 8.44
N CYS A 62 -10.14 -6.02 8.97
CA CYS A 62 -10.67 -5.65 10.28
C CYS A 62 -12.19 -5.45 10.16
N GLY A 63 -12.98 -6.40 10.65
CA GLY A 63 -14.44 -6.42 10.52
C GLY A 63 -15.15 -5.65 11.63
N MET A 64 -15.09 -4.32 11.61
CA MET A 64 -15.77 -3.45 12.60
C MET A 64 -17.12 -2.92 12.09
N THR A 65 -17.59 -3.34 10.91
CA THR A 65 -18.83 -2.85 10.29
C THR A 65 -20.02 -2.88 11.23
N ARG A 66 -20.25 -4.00 11.92
CA ARG A 66 -21.40 -4.15 12.85
C ARG A 66 -21.39 -3.17 14.02
N LEU A 67 -20.22 -2.71 14.44
CA LEU A 67 -20.05 -1.75 15.54
C LEU A 67 -20.10 -0.29 15.05
N MET A 68 -19.55 -0.03 13.87
CA MET A 68 -19.40 1.33 13.35
C MET A 68 -20.62 1.80 12.56
N GLU A 69 -21.30 0.91 11.84
CA GLU A 69 -22.48 1.25 11.03
C GLU A 69 -23.57 1.98 11.84
N PRO A 70 -23.98 1.52 13.06
CA PRO A 70 -24.98 2.25 13.85
C PRO A 70 -24.49 3.62 14.34
N GLN A 71 -23.18 3.83 14.49
CA GLN A 71 -22.61 5.12 14.86
C GLN A 71 -22.65 6.09 13.68
N ILE A 72 -22.28 5.60 12.49
CA ILE A 72 -22.31 6.39 11.26
C ILE A 72 -23.77 6.78 10.92
N MET A 73 -24.73 5.87 11.07
CA MET A 73 -26.15 6.14 10.80
C MET A 73 -26.75 7.18 11.74
N ARG A 74 -26.22 7.37 12.94
CA ARG A 74 -26.65 8.46 13.83
C ARG A 74 -26.25 9.83 13.30
N ASP A 75 -25.06 9.92 12.71
CA ASP A 75 -24.51 11.16 12.16
C ASP A 75 -25.00 11.40 10.73
N PHE A 76 -25.27 10.31 10.00
CA PHE A 76 -25.69 10.28 8.59
C PHE A 76 -26.86 9.28 8.42
N PRO A 77 -28.12 9.72 8.62
CA PRO A 77 -29.29 8.82 8.53
C PRO A 77 -29.45 8.12 7.19
N ASP A 78 -29.00 8.76 6.10
CA ASP A 78 -29.04 8.20 4.74
C ASP A 78 -27.86 7.26 4.41
N PHE A 79 -27.02 6.93 5.39
CA PHE A 79 -25.89 6.05 5.19
C PHE A 79 -26.36 4.63 4.84
N SER A 80 -25.80 4.07 3.75
CA SER A 80 -26.02 2.70 3.34
C SER A 80 -24.68 2.00 3.17
N TRP A 81 -24.42 1.02 4.04
CA TRP A 81 -23.17 0.25 3.96
C TRP A 81 -22.95 -0.37 2.57
N ALA A 82 -24.00 -0.93 1.96
CA ALA A 82 -23.89 -1.55 0.64
C ALA A 82 -23.40 -0.56 -0.43
N GLN A 83 -23.90 0.68 -0.40
CA GLN A 83 -23.48 1.73 -1.33
C GLN A 83 -22.05 2.19 -1.05
N PHE A 84 -21.68 2.37 0.22
CA PHE A 84 -20.34 2.79 0.61
C PHE A 84 -19.29 1.72 0.32
N LYS A 85 -19.63 0.46 0.52
CA LYS A 85 -18.79 -0.68 0.12
C LYS A 85 -18.51 -0.66 -1.38
N ALA A 86 -19.56 -0.58 -2.21
CA ALA A 86 -19.41 -0.52 -3.66
C ALA A 86 -18.61 0.72 -4.10
N LYS A 87 -18.84 1.87 -3.45
CA LYS A 87 -18.09 3.11 -3.69
C LYS A 87 -16.60 2.93 -3.37
N ALA A 88 -16.26 2.41 -2.21
CA ALA A 88 -14.87 2.19 -1.80
C ALA A 88 -14.15 1.21 -2.73
N GLU A 89 -14.80 0.12 -3.11
CA GLU A 89 -14.26 -0.88 -4.05
C GLU A 89 -14.00 -0.26 -5.44
N ASN A 90 -14.93 0.55 -5.93
CA ASN A 90 -14.78 1.27 -7.21
C ASN A 90 -13.64 2.31 -7.15
N LEU A 91 -13.54 3.09 -6.06
CA LEU A 91 -12.49 4.09 -5.86
C LEU A 91 -11.11 3.43 -5.85
N LEU A 92 -10.93 2.35 -5.08
CA LEU A 92 -9.68 1.60 -5.03
C LEU A 92 -9.31 1.04 -6.41
N THR A 93 -10.26 0.37 -7.05
CA THR A 93 -10.03 -0.28 -8.33
C THR A 93 -9.68 0.74 -9.41
N SER A 94 -10.40 1.87 -9.44
CA SER A 94 -10.14 2.96 -10.41
C SER A 94 -8.77 3.59 -10.20
N ALA A 95 -8.33 3.77 -8.93
CA ALA A 95 -7.00 4.29 -8.61
C ALA A 95 -5.88 3.36 -9.07
N LEU A 96 -6.01 2.05 -8.81
CA LEU A 96 -5.02 1.06 -9.26
C LEU A 96 -4.96 0.98 -10.80
N TYR A 97 -6.11 1.05 -11.50
CA TYR A 97 -6.12 1.09 -12.96
C TYR A 97 -5.55 2.39 -13.51
N ALA A 98 -5.81 3.54 -12.89
CA ALA A 98 -5.24 4.81 -13.31
C ALA A 98 -3.69 4.79 -13.28
N ILE A 99 -3.11 4.22 -12.22
CA ILE A 99 -1.66 4.01 -12.11
C ILE A 99 -1.18 3.02 -13.18
N SER A 100 -1.88 1.88 -13.31
CA SER A 100 -1.51 0.81 -14.23
C SER A 100 -1.52 1.24 -15.69
N GLU A 101 -2.49 2.05 -16.10
CA GLU A 101 -2.63 2.54 -17.47
C GLU A 101 -1.90 3.88 -17.70
N GLY A 102 -1.41 4.53 -16.63
CA GLY A 102 -0.82 5.86 -16.71
C GLY A 102 -1.84 6.92 -17.13
N ASN A 103 -3.11 6.76 -16.75
CA ASN A 103 -4.21 7.58 -17.24
C ASN A 103 -5.15 8.01 -16.11
N LEU A 104 -5.11 9.30 -15.78
CA LEU A 104 -5.95 9.90 -14.74
C LEU A 104 -7.45 9.87 -15.03
N SER A 105 -7.86 9.76 -16.31
CA SER A 105 -9.29 9.71 -16.67
C SER A 105 -9.99 8.43 -16.20
N ARG A 106 -9.23 7.44 -15.73
CA ARG A 106 -9.74 6.22 -15.11
C ARG A 106 -10.22 6.42 -13.67
N LEU A 107 -9.81 7.52 -13.03
CA LEU A 107 -10.20 7.80 -11.65
C LEU A 107 -11.71 8.04 -11.54
N ALA A 108 -12.28 7.49 -10.48
CA ALA A 108 -13.69 7.76 -10.16
C ALA A 108 -13.88 9.25 -9.81
N ALA A 109 -15.05 9.78 -10.13
CA ALA A 109 -15.38 11.20 -9.97
C ALA A 109 -15.22 11.71 -8.53
N ASP A 110 -15.52 10.85 -7.55
CA ASP A 110 -15.46 11.17 -6.12
C ASP A 110 -14.03 11.02 -5.54
N THR A 111 -13.00 11.11 -6.37
CA THR A 111 -11.60 11.14 -5.93
C THR A 111 -11.20 12.58 -5.61
N SER A 112 -10.63 12.81 -4.43
CA SER A 112 -10.15 14.14 -4.03
C SER A 112 -8.99 14.63 -4.91
N GLU A 113 -8.80 15.94 -5.00
CA GLU A 113 -7.71 16.52 -5.78
C GLU A 113 -6.33 16.07 -5.23
N SER A 114 -6.19 15.95 -3.90
CA SER A 114 -4.95 15.47 -3.29
C SER A 114 -4.56 14.06 -3.76
N VAL A 115 -5.53 13.15 -3.85
CA VAL A 115 -5.27 11.80 -4.38
C VAL A 115 -5.00 11.82 -5.88
N LYS A 116 -5.69 12.68 -6.64
CA LYS A 116 -5.41 12.86 -8.07
C LYS A 116 -3.98 13.35 -8.30
N ASP A 117 -3.51 14.30 -7.49
CA ASP A 117 -2.16 14.84 -7.57
C ASP A 117 -1.11 13.79 -7.18
N GLU A 118 -1.36 13.00 -6.13
CA GLU A 118 -0.49 11.89 -5.75
C GLU A 118 -0.35 10.86 -6.88
N ILE A 119 -1.46 10.46 -7.49
CA ILE A 119 -1.45 9.51 -8.61
C ILE A 119 -0.78 10.13 -9.85
N ARG A 120 -1.02 11.42 -10.12
CA ARG A 120 -0.35 12.15 -11.22
C ARG A 120 1.15 12.12 -11.04
N THR A 121 1.64 12.51 -9.86
CA THR A 121 3.07 12.50 -9.53
C THR A 121 3.68 11.11 -9.74
N ARG A 122 3.01 10.06 -9.25
CA ARG A 122 3.45 8.68 -9.42
C ARG A 122 3.52 8.25 -10.90
N ILE A 123 2.55 8.65 -11.70
CA ILE A 123 2.55 8.39 -13.15
C ILE A 123 3.70 9.13 -13.83
N GLU A 124 3.94 10.38 -13.48
CA GLU A 124 5.03 11.21 -14.03
C GLU A 124 6.41 10.65 -13.66
N GLU A 125 6.61 10.24 -12.41
CA GLU A 125 7.84 9.57 -11.94
C GLU A 125 8.09 8.26 -12.69
N ASN A 126 7.05 7.44 -12.86
CA ASN A 126 7.13 6.21 -13.62
C ASN A 126 7.51 6.47 -15.09
N ASN A 127 6.90 7.47 -15.71
CA ASN A 127 7.21 7.86 -17.11
C ASN A 127 8.64 8.38 -17.23
N PHE A 128 9.09 9.26 -16.32
CA PHE A 128 10.45 9.77 -16.29
C PHE A 128 11.49 8.67 -16.17
N SER A 129 11.22 7.70 -15.30
CA SER A 129 12.09 6.55 -15.05
C SER A 129 11.93 5.42 -16.08
N GLN A 130 11.04 5.57 -17.07
CA GLN A 130 10.67 4.56 -18.06
C GLN A 130 10.21 3.24 -17.41
N ILE A 131 9.55 3.33 -16.27
CA ILE A 131 8.98 2.21 -15.53
C ILE A 131 7.52 2.04 -15.94
N LYS A 132 7.14 0.82 -16.28
CA LYS A 132 5.74 0.42 -16.46
C LYS A 132 5.28 -0.31 -15.20
N GLU A 133 4.51 0.38 -14.39
CA GLU A 133 3.88 -0.22 -13.21
C GLU A 133 2.52 -0.80 -13.62
N ARG A 134 2.26 -2.06 -13.26
CA ARG A 134 1.07 -2.81 -13.69
C ARG A 134 0.35 -3.46 -12.52
N TYR A 135 -0.97 -3.32 -12.55
CA TYR A 135 -1.91 -4.02 -11.69
C TYR A 135 -2.91 -4.73 -12.61
N GLU A 136 -2.85 -6.06 -12.66
CA GLU A 136 -3.69 -6.86 -13.53
C GLU A 136 -4.52 -7.85 -12.73
N ASN A 137 -5.67 -8.24 -13.28
CA ASN A 137 -6.58 -9.22 -12.66
C ASN A 137 -6.96 -8.85 -11.21
N ILE A 138 -7.27 -7.58 -10.98
CA ILE A 138 -7.65 -7.05 -9.66
C ILE A 138 -8.94 -7.74 -9.21
N ARG A 139 -8.90 -8.35 -8.02
CA ARG A 139 -10.06 -9.00 -7.39
C ARG A 139 -10.14 -8.61 -5.92
N ILE A 140 -11.25 -8.00 -5.54
CA ILE A 140 -11.55 -7.72 -4.14
C ILE A 140 -12.22 -8.96 -3.53
N HIS A 141 -11.73 -9.39 -2.37
CA HIS A 141 -12.20 -10.59 -1.68
C HIS A 141 -13.18 -10.25 -0.57
N GLN A 142 -12.85 -9.23 0.22
CA GLN A 142 -13.64 -8.80 1.35
C GLN A 142 -13.41 -7.31 1.60
N THR A 143 -14.47 -6.59 1.96
CA THR A 143 -14.43 -5.17 2.31
C THR A 143 -15.28 -4.94 3.56
N GLU A 144 -14.69 -4.27 4.57
CA GLU A 144 -15.32 -3.98 5.85
C GLU A 144 -14.94 -2.58 6.33
N ILE A 145 -15.81 -1.97 7.16
CA ILE A 145 -15.44 -0.76 7.89
C ILE A 145 -14.45 -1.17 8.97
N SER A 146 -13.31 -0.50 9.03
CA SER A 146 -12.30 -0.72 10.06
C SER A 146 -12.32 0.37 11.12
N ASN A 147 -12.71 1.59 10.79
CA ASN A 147 -12.78 2.70 11.74
C ASN A 147 -13.74 3.80 11.28
N TYR A 148 -14.29 4.54 12.24
CA TYR A 148 -15.03 5.77 12.02
C TYR A 148 -14.57 6.83 13.03
N ARG A 149 -14.24 8.01 12.53
CA ARG A 149 -13.81 9.15 13.34
C ARG A 149 -14.67 10.36 13.02
N HIS A 150 -15.19 10.97 14.07
CA HIS A 150 -15.84 12.26 13.99
C HIS A 150 -14.90 13.28 14.63
N GLU A 151 -14.43 14.21 13.84
CA GLU A 151 -13.50 15.28 14.22
C GLU A 151 -14.18 16.64 13.96
N PRO A 152 -13.73 17.74 14.60
CA PRO A 152 -14.29 19.05 14.31
C PRO A 152 -14.26 19.37 12.81
N GLY A 153 -15.43 19.65 12.23
CA GLY A 153 -15.58 20.01 10.82
C GLY A 153 -15.49 18.88 9.81
N LYS A 154 -15.18 17.64 10.22
CA LYS A 154 -15.05 16.49 9.29
C LYS A 154 -15.41 15.16 9.92
N CYS A 155 -15.83 14.23 9.09
CA CYS A 155 -15.98 12.82 9.44
C CYS A 155 -15.12 11.96 8.50
N ILE A 156 -14.51 10.92 9.03
CA ILE A 156 -13.67 10.01 8.25
C ILE A 156 -14.11 8.59 8.52
N ILE A 157 -14.43 7.86 7.43
CA ILE A 157 -14.66 6.43 7.46
C ILE A 157 -13.44 5.75 6.84
N THR A 158 -12.79 4.88 7.61
CA THR A 158 -11.73 4.01 7.08
C THR A 158 -12.33 2.66 6.73
N ILE A 159 -12.30 2.32 5.47
CA ILE A 159 -12.75 1.05 4.91
C ILE A 159 -11.52 0.23 4.56
N GLN A 160 -11.51 -1.04 4.95
CA GLN A 160 -10.41 -1.94 4.64
C GLN A 160 -10.87 -2.98 3.62
N SER A 161 -10.12 -3.12 2.50
CA SER A 161 -10.40 -4.09 1.45
C SER A 161 -9.23 -5.04 1.28
N ALA A 162 -9.53 -6.36 1.37
CA ALA A 162 -8.59 -7.41 0.97
C ALA A 162 -8.66 -7.59 -0.54
N VAL A 163 -7.52 -7.52 -1.20
CA VAL A 163 -7.44 -7.53 -2.67
C VAL A 163 -6.30 -8.40 -3.17
N GLY A 164 -6.54 -9.09 -4.26
CA GLY A 164 -5.54 -9.87 -4.99
C GLY A 164 -5.39 -9.34 -6.42
N TYR A 165 -4.15 -9.28 -6.90
CA TYR A 165 -3.83 -8.85 -8.25
C TYR A 165 -2.45 -9.39 -8.68
N LEU A 166 -2.16 -9.35 -9.98
CA LEU A 166 -0.81 -9.47 -10.49
C LEU A 166 -0.16 -8.08 -10.44
N PHE A 167 0.95 -7.97 -9.72
CA PHE A 167 1.70 -6.71 -9.60
C PHE A 167 3.11 -6.90 -10.13
N TYR A 168 3.51 -6.01 -11.02
CA TYR A 168 4.88 -5.94 -11.48
C TYR A 168 5.26 -4.55 -11.97
N LYS A 169 6.55 -4.23 -11.82
CA LYS A 169 7.17 -3.10 -12.48
C LYS A 169 8.15 -3.61 -13.53
N GLU A 170 8.06 -3.05 -14.71
CA GLU A 170 8.90 -3.41 -15.85
C GLU A 170 9.68 -2.17 -16.33
N GLN A 171 10.97 -2.36 -16.56
CA GLN A 171 11.85 -1.36 -17.15
C GLN A 171 12.70 -2.02 -18.25
N ASN A 172 12.73 -1.40 -19.44
CA ASN A 172 13.48 -1.93 -20.60
C ASN A 172 13.15 -3.41 -20.93
N GLY A 173 11.89 -3.80 -20.80
CA GLY A 173 11.40 -5.15 -21.08
C GLY A 173 11.73 -6.21 -20.01
N LYS A 174 12.35 -5.80 -18.89
CA LYS A 174 12.66 -6.69 -17.75
C LYS A 174 11.80 -6.33 -16.54
N VAL A 175 11.27 -7.35 -15.89
CA VAL A 175 10.59 -7.18 -14.60
C VAL A 175 11.65 -6.86 -13.53
N ILE A 176 11.53 -5.68 -12.91
CA ILE A 176 12.43 -5.20 -11.85
C ILE A 176 11.83 -5.39 -10.45
N GLU A 177 10.50 -5.50 -10.36
CA GLU A 177 9.79 -5.70 -9.10
C GLU A 177 8.50 -6.50 -9.36
N GLY A 178 8.10 -7.35 -8.42
CA GLY A 178 6.87 -8.15 -8.49
C GLY A 178 6.94 -9.36 -9.42
N SER A 179 5.80 -9.82 -9.94
CA SER A 179 5.70 -10.99 -10.81
C SER A 179 4.50 -10.90 -11.76
N LYS A 180 4.67 -11.32 -13.02
CA LYS A 180 3.59 -11.45 -14.01
C LYS A 180 2.73 -12.71 -13.82
N GLU A 181 3.23 -13.66 -13.03
CA GLU A 181 2.60 -14.98 -12.87
C GLU A 181 2.02 -15.20 -11.47
N ARG A 182 2.67 -14.64 -10.44
CA ARG A 182 2.26 -14.80 -9.04
C ARG A 182 1.37 -13.66 -8.59
N LYS A 183 0.22 -14.00 -8.00
CA LYS A 183 -0.70 -13.03 -7.42
C LYS A 183 -0.16 -12.50 -6.11
N LYS A 184 -0.15 -11.19 -5.97
CA LYS A 184 0.04 -10.52 -4.69
C LYS A 184 -1.31 -10.42 -3.99
N GLN A 185 -1.38 -10.85 -2.74
CA GLN A 185 -2.54 -10.72 -1.86
C GLN A 185 -2.22 -9.73 -0.75
N THR A 186 -2.99 -8.67 -0.68
CA THR A 186 -2.76 -7.61 0.28
C THR A 186 -4.08 -7.00 0.75
N LYS A 187 -4.02 -5.97 1.57
CA LYS A 187 -5.17 -5.16 1.93
C LYS A 187 -4.84 -3.67 1.87
N TYR A 188 -5.85 -2.90 1.51
CA TYR A 188 -5.79 -1.45 1.48
C TYR A 188 -6.70 -0.85 2.53
N ASN A 189 -6.24 0.21 3.16
CA ASN A 189 -7.10 1.16 3.84
C ASN A 189 -7.53 2.23 2.83
N ILE A 190 -8.83 2.51 2.81
CA ILE A 190 -9.49 3.49 1.95
C ILE A 190 -10.18 4.47 2.90
N GLU A 191 -9.70 5.69 2.95
CA GLU A 191 -10.26 6.73 3.80
C GLU A 191 -11.19 7.61 2.99
N LEU A 192 -12.48 7.56 3.34
CA LEU A 192 -13.50 8.46 2.82
C LEU A 192 -13.70 9.59 3.81
N ILE A 193 -13.59 10.82 3.33
CA ILE A 193 -13.80 12.04 4.12
C ILE A 193 -15.10 12.73 3.73
N TYR A 194 -15.79 13.25 4.73
CA TYR A 194 -16.90 14.16 4.60
C TYR A 194 -16.59 15.44 5.35
N VAL A 195 -16.48 16.56 4.66
CA VAL A 195 -16.22 17.85 5.26
C VAL A 195 -17.55 18.53 5.55
N GLN A 196 -17.82 18.76 6.83
CA GLN A 196 -19.04 19.42 7.32
C GLN A 196 -18.90 20.93 7.30
N ASP A 197 -17.74 21.43 7.74
CA ASP A 197 -17.39 22.83 7.80
C ASP A 197 -15.96 23.04 7.33
N ALA A 198 -15.80 23.80 6.25
CA ALA A 198 -14.50 24.08 5.65
C ALA A 198 -13.63 24.98 6.54
N ASP A 199 -14.25 25.86 7.33
CA ASP A 199 -13.54 26.82 8.18
C ASP A 199 -12.94 26.14 9.42
N MET A 200 -13.51 25.01 9.84
CA MET A 200 -13.01 24.18 10.94
C MET A 200 -12.07 23.06 10.50
N PHE A 201 -11.93 22.88 9.21
CA PHE A 201 -11.05 21.88 8.63
C PHE A 201 -9.63 22.43 8.54
N GLU A 202 -8.83 22.25 9.60
CA GLU A 202 -7.40 22.47 9.54
C GLU A 202 -6.75 21.36 8.70
N PHE A 203 -6.17 21.73 7.57
CA PHE A 203 -5.31 20.82 6.81
C PHE A 203 -4.06 20.56 7.65
N ASP A 204 -3.95 19.38 8.18
CA ASP A 204 -2.82 18.92 9.00
C ASP A 204 -1.51 18.80 8.20
N ASN A 205 -1.55 19.11 6.93
CA ASN A 205 -0.39 19.35 6.06
C ASN A 205 -0.85 20.25 4.91
N ALA A 206 -0.37 21.47 4.90
CA ALA A 206 -0.41 22.36 3.75
C ALA A 206 0.47 21.80 2.61
N TYR A 207 0.09 20.67 2.03
CA TYR A 207 0.52 20.37 0.68
C TYR A 207 -0.18 21.40 -0.21
N GLY A 208 0.61 22.32 -0.72
CA GLY A 208 0.12 23.42 -1.49
C GLY A 208 -0.84 22.94 -2.56
N THR A 209 -2.12 23.25 -2.36
CA THR A 209 -3.09 23.20 -3.43
C THR A 209 -2.59 24.16 -4.50
N THR A 210 -2.16 23.62 -5.61
CA THR A 210 -1.77 24.42 -6.76
C THR A 210 -3.00 24.76 -7.57
N CYS A 211 -3.05 25.97 -8.09
CA CYS A 211 -4.12 26.39 -8.98
C CYS A 211 -4.16 25.50 -10.23
N PRO A 212 -5.30 24.86 -10.54
CA PRO A 212 -5.40 23.98 -11.72
C PRO A 212 -5.19 24.71 -13.05
N HIS A 213 -5.25 26.05 -13.06
CA HIS A 213 -5.08 26.84 -14.26
C HIS A 213 -3.66 27.37 -14.48
N CYS A 214 -2.94 27.75 -13.40
CA CYS A 214 -1.64 28.40 -13.53
C CYS A 214 -0.54 27.71 -12.71
N GLY A 215 -0.84 26.66 -11.94
CA GLY A 215 0.14 25.97 -11.10
C GLY A 215 0.62 26.74 -9.86
N ALA A 216 0.14 27.95 -9.62
CA ALA A 216 0.57 28.76 -8.50
C ALA A 216 0.03 28.19 -7.15
N PRO A 217 0.80 28.27 -6.06
CA PRO A 217 0.34 27.82 -4.75
C PRO A 217 -0.85 28.66 -4.28
N ILE A 218 -1.93 27.98 -3.86
CA ILE A 218 -3.12 28.63 -3.31
C ILE A 218 -2.96 28.68 -1.80
N LYS A 219 -2.95 29.89 -1.25
CA LYS A 219 -2.94 30.12 0.19
C LYS A 219 -4.35 30.42 0.64
N GLY A 220 -4.91 29.59 1.48
CA GLY A 220 -6.18 29.86 2.16
C GLY A 220 -7.29 28.85 1.82
N ILE A 221 -8.28 28.76 2.69
CA ILE A 221 -9.41 27.86 2.61
C ILE A 221 -10.68 28.66 2.82
N GLY A 222 -11.63 28.60 1.90
CA GLY A 222 -12.90 29.29 2.00
C GLY A 222 -13.81 29.00 0.81
N LYS A 223 -15.06 29.41 0.90
CA LYS A 223 -16.13 29.02 -0.03
C LYS A 223 -16.00 29.51 -1.48
N ASN A 224 -15.16 30.50 -1.77
CA ASN A 224 -14.95 31.01 -3.13
C ASN A 224 -13.50 31.49 -3.25
N PHE A 225 -12.61 30.60 -3.71
CA PHE A 225 -11.26 31.00 -4.01
C PHE A 225 -11.15 31.57 -5.41
N VAL A 226 -10.58 32.74 -5.47
CA VAL A 226 -10.01 33.29 -6.70
C VAL A 226 -8.51 33.16 -6.55
N CYS A 227 -7.85 32.51 -7.48
CA CYS A 227 -6.40 32.41 -7.50
C CYS A 227 -5.81 33.83 -7.56
N GLU A 228 -4.97 34.23 -6.60
CA GLU A 228 -4.34 35.56 -6.55
C GLU A 228 -3.45 35.83 -7.76
N TYR A 229 -3.01 34.78 -8.47
CA TYR A 229 -2.08 34.89 -9.61
C TYR A 229 -2.79 34.97 -10.96
N CYS A 230 -3.84 34.17 -11.18
CA CYS A 230 -4.53 34.15 -12.49
C CYS A 230 -5.96 34.69 -12.46
N GLY A 231 -6.47 35.04 -11.29
CA GLY A 231 -7.82 35.60 -11.15
C GLY A 231 -8.98 34.63 -11.41
N LEU A 232 -8.70 33.35 -11.68
CA LEU A 232 -9.73 32.35 -11.93
C LEU A 232 -10.24 31.73 -10.63
N GLY A 233 -11.54 31.48 -10.59
CA GLY A 233 -12.20 30.78 -9.48
C GLY A 233 -11.68 29.36 -9.36
N VAL A 234 -11.20 29.01 -8.18
CA VAL A 234 -10.80 27.63 -7.85
C VAL A 234 -11.88 27.06 -6.95
N THR A 235 -12.48 25.96 -7.35
CA THR A 235 -13.48 25.26 -6.52
C THR A 235 -12.73 24.32 -5.56
N PRO A 236 -12.63 24.68 -4.28
CA PRO A 236 -11.99 23.83 -3.31
C PRO A 236 -12.93 22.70 -2.94
N ILE A 237 -12.39 21.60 -2.48
CA ILE A 237 -13.01 20.43 -1.85
C ILE A 237 -14.54 20.34 -1.96
N ASN A 238 -15.07 19.23 -2.46
CA ASN A 238 -16.50 18.91 -2.42
C ASN A 238 -17.00 18.84 -0.98
N ILE A 239 -17.46 19.98 -0.44
CA ILE A 239 -18.07 20.08 0.88
C ILE A 239 -19.40 19.33 0.83
N LYS A 240 -19.70 18.57 1.89
CA LYS A 240 -20.93 17.76 2.04
C LYS A 240 -21.08 16.61 1.04
N VAL A 241 -19.98 16.08 0.55
CA VAL A 241 -19.93 14.85 -0.24
C VAL A 241 -18.80 13.95 0.28
N TRP A 242 -19.07 12.66 0.38
CA TRP A 242 -18.04 11.68 0.70
C TRP A 242 -17.09 11.52 -0.50
N SER A 243 -15.83 11.84 -0.29
CA SER A 243 -14.78 11.71 -1.30
C SER A 243 -13.62 10.84 -0.82
N LEU A 244 -12.90 10.22 -1.76
CA LEU A 244 -11.67 9.50 -1.45
C LEU A 244 -10.61 10.51 -1.02
N HIS A 245 -10.21 10.42 0.22
CA HIS A 245 -9.19 11.28 0.83
C HIS A 245 -7.79 10.66 0.76
N LYS A 246 -7.72 9.35 1.01
CA LYS A 246 -6.46 8.61 1.03
C LYS A 246 -6.71 7.14 0.76
N PHE A 247 -5.76 6.48 0.13
CA PHE A 247 -5.70 5.03 0.09
C PHE A 247 -4.25 4.57 0.20
N TYR A 248 -4.02 3.49 0.94
CA TYR A 248 -2.67 2.97 1.13
C TYR A 248 -2.71 1.48 1.43
N GLU A 249 -1.68 0.80 0.95
CA GLU A 249 -1.46 -0.61 1.27
C GLU A 249 -1.09 -0.75 2.75
N VAL A 250 -1.67 -1.73 3.42
CA VAL A 250 -1.34 -2.02 4.82
C VAL A 250 -0.14 -2.94 4.84
N ASP A 251 1.02 -2.40 5.23
CA ASP A 251 2.22 -3.19 5.42
C ASP A 251 2.06 -4.14 6.61
N TYR A 252 2.27 -5.42 6.36
CA TYR A 252 2.47 -6.40 7.41
C TYR A 252 3.95 -6.37 7.76
N ASN A 253 4.36 -5.45 8.63
CA ASN A 253 5.64 -5.61 9.31
C ASN A 253 5.52 -6.89 10.13
N HIS A 254 6.26 -7.90 9.73
CA HIS A 254 6.40 -9.13 10.50
C HIS A 254 6.98 -8.77 11.86
N VAL A 255 6.14 -8.88 12.91
CA VAL A 255 6.59 -8.89 14.31
C VAL A 255 7.30 -10.21 14.57
#